data_7d4f9ded3d0da4952bf005262fc34035
#
_entry.id   7d4f9ded3d0da4952bf005262fc34035
#
_cell.length_a   1.000
_cell.length_b   1.000
_cell.length_c   1.000
_cell.angle_alpha   90.00
_cell.angle_beta   90.00
_cell.angle_gamma   90.00
#
_symmetry.space_group_name_H-M   'P 1'
#
loop_
_entity.id
_entity.type
_entity.pdbx_description
1 polymer ?
#
loop_
_entity_poly.entity_id
_entity_poly.type
_entity_poly.pdbx_seq_one_letter_code
_entity_poly.pdbx_strand_id
1 'polypeptide(L)'
;MKSNFLFFFVLAAFTSFAQQYKLGDGFKISFTNADVSGTFDVMSSSSLYFDEAKLSNSKLSFKIEVASINTGNGLQNKHARGEEWFDADTYPYIEFTSTKIEKSNDGYKAIGKLQMHGISKEVSIPFTFSRKGNKATFVAKFSVNRSDYQIGKKNSGVAETIKINASIPVVKK
;
A
#
# COMPACT_ATOMS: atom_id res chain seq x y z
N MET A 1 -62.60 -27.67 -2.78
CA MET A 1 -61.90 -26.38 -2.74
C MET A 1 -60.43 -26.63 -2.39
N LYS A 2 -59.54 -26.54 -3.36
CA LYS A 2 -58.09 -26.70 -3.12
C LYS A 2 -57.49 -25.29 -3.02
N SER A 3 -57.02 -24.93 -1.81
CA SER A 3 -56.37 -23.66 -1.54
C SER A 3 -54.89 -23.75 -1.97
N ASN A 4 -54.51 -23.02 -3.00
CA ASN A 4 -53.10 -22.83 -3.42
C ASN A 4 -52.49 -21.74 -2.56
N PHE A 5 -51.63 -22.14 -1.62
CA PHE A 5 -50.79 -21.22 -0.84
C PHE A 5 -49.55 -20.84 -1.69
N LEU A 6 -49.58 -19.63 -2.24
CA LEU A 6 -48.47 -19.08 -2.99
C LEU A 6 -47.42 -18.56 -2.01
N PHE A 7 -46.31 -19.28 -1.87
CA PHE A 7 -45.16 -18.85 -1.04
C PHE A 7 -44.36 -17.77 -1.79
N PHE A 8 -44.52 -16.52 -1.39
CA PHE A 8 -43.71 -15.43 -1.88
C PHE A 8 -42.30 -15.52 -1.25
N PHE A 9 -41.33 -15.98 -1.99
CA PHE A 9 -39.92 -15.94 -1.59
C PHE A 9 -39.40 -14.50 -1.78
N VAL A 10 -39.34 -13.69 -0.70
CA VAL A 10 -38.69 -12.37 -0.72
C VAL A 10 -37.20 -12.60 -0.75
N LEU A 11 -36.60 -12.45 -1.93
CA LEU A 11 -35.17 -12.46 -2.11
C LEU A 11 -34.60 -11.13 -1.56
N ALA A 12 -34.17 -11.12 -0.30
CA ALA A 12 -33.46 -9.98 0.28
C ALA A 12 -32.10 -9.85 -0.41
N ALA A 13 -31.98 -8.88 -1.31
CA ALA A 13 -30.71 -8.50 -1.89
C ALA A 13 -29.84 -7.83 -0.81
N PHE A 14 -28.93 -8.59 -0.22
CA PHE A 14 -27.88 -8.01 0.64
C PHE A 14 -26.94 -7.20 -0.23
N THR A 15 -27.07 -5.89 -0.20
CA THR A 15 -26.07 -4.98 -0.79
C THR A 15 -24.83 -5.04 0.10
N SER A 16 -23.82 -5.80 -0.35
CA SER A 16 -22.50 -5.80 0.30
C SER A 16 -21.79 -4.51 -0.08
N PHE A 17 -21.66 -3.60 0.87
CA PHE A 17 -20.79 -2.45 0.73
C PHE A 17 -19.36 -2.85 1.13
N ALA A 18 -18.38 -2.39 0.35
CA ALA A 18 -16.97 -2.55 0.72
C ALA A 18 -16.73 -2.02 2.13
N GLN A 19 -16.06 -2.82 2.96
CA GLN A 19 -15.73 -2.41 4.31
C GLN A 19 -14.73 -1.27 4.27
N GLN A 20 -15.10 -0.12 4.82
CA GLN A 20 -14.22 1.03 4.97
C GLN A 20 -13.36 0.89 6.23
N TYR A 21 -12.08 1.25 6.08
CA TYR A 21 -11.10 1.30 7.17
C TYR A 21 -10.50 2.69 7.30
N LYS A 22 -9.91 2.97 8.45
CA LYS A 22 -8.98 4.07 8.69
C LYS A 22 -7.63 3.49 9.13
N LEU A 23 -6.55 4.24 8.94
CA LEU A 23 -5.25 3.85 9.47
C LEU A 23 -5.33 3.68 10.98
N GLY A 24 -4.72 2.62 11.48
CA GLY A 24 -4.44 2.40 12.90
C GLY A 24 -3.04 2.86 13.26
N ASP A 25 -2.74 2.90 14.54
CA ASP A 25 -1.42 3.25 15.05
C ASP A 25 -0.41 2.12 14.83
N GLY A 26 0.88 2.48 14.76
CA GLY A 26 1.98 1.53 14.72
C GLY A 26 2.20 0.88 13.36
N PHE A 27 1.85 1.56 12.25
CA PHE A 27 2.30 1.12 10.93
C PHE A 27 3.84 1.10 10.85
N LYS A 28 4.35 0.23 10.02
CA LYS A 28 5.79 0.14 9.75
C LYS A 28 6.01 -0.06 8.26
N ILE A 29 6.74 0.86 7.65
CA ILE A 29 7.22 0.74 6.28
C ILE A 29 8.75 0.76 6.35
N SER A 30 9.38 -0.36 6.01
CA SER A 30 10.84 -0.47 5.98
C SER A 30 11.32 -0.81 4.58
N PHE A 31 12.50 -0.32 4.28
CA PHE A 31 13.22 -0.62 3.04
C PHE A 31 14.61 -1.15 3.37
N THR A 32 15.13 -2.00 2.51
CA THR A 32 16.50 -2.53 2.63
C THR A 32 17.03 -3.00 1.29
N ASN A 33 18.33 -2.86 1.12
CA ASN A 33 19.14 -3.54 0.11
C ASN A 33 20.48 -3.97 0.76
N ALA A 34 21.51 -4.23 -0.06
CA ALA A 34 22.84 -4.63 0.43
C ALA A 34 23.57 -3.48 1.17
N ASP A 35 23.26 -2.23 0.85
CA ASP A 35 24.06 -1.05 1.22
C ASP A 35 23.36 -0.16 2.25
N VAL A 36 22.02 -0.15 2.26
CA VAL A 36 21.22 0.74 3.11
C VAL A 36 19.95 0.07 3.59
N SER A 37 19.51 0.46 4.77
CA SER A 37 18.19 0.13 5.32
C SER A 37 17.60 1.32 6.05
N GLY A 38 16.28 1.33 6.20
CA GLY A 38 15.60 2.38 6.93
C GLY A 38 14.08 2.21 6.94
N THR A 39 13.40 3.25 7.40
CA THR A 39 11.94 3.34 7.48
C THR A 39 11.45 4.64 6.84
N PHE A 40 10.14 4.69 6.60
CA PHE A 40 9.40 5.94 6.45
C PHE A 40 8.44 6.04 7.64
N ASP A 41 8.48 7.15 8.34
CA ASP A 41 7.83 7.31 9.64
C ASP A 41 6.50 8.08 9.56
N VAL A 42 6.15 8.65 8.38
CA VAL A 42 4.88 9.38 8.18
C VAL A 42 4.14 8.83 6.96
N MET A 43 2.90 8.40 7.18
CA MET A 43 2.01 7.88 6.15
C MET A 43 0.57 8.35 6.39
N SER A 44 -0.15 8.59 5.31
CA SER A 44 -1.58 8.85 5.30
C SER A 44 -2.29 7.97 4.27
N SER A 45 -3.62 7.99 4.27
CA SER A 45 -4.43 7.27 3.30
C SER A 45 -5.70 8.05 2.97
N SER A 46 -6.04 8.13 1.69
CA SER A 46 -7.28 8.73 1.21
C SER A 46 -8.40 7.72 0.99
N SER A 47 -8.08 6.46 0.78
CA SER A 47 -9.05 5.39 0.54
C SER A 47 -8.53 4.05 1.05
N LEU A 48 -9.25 3.47 1.99
CA LEU A 48 -9.02 2.12 2.51
C LEU A 48 -10.34 1.37 2.53
N TYR A 49 -10.73 0.86 1.36
CA TYR A 49 -11.89 0.00 1.19
C TYR A 49 -11.39 -1.40 0.85
N PHE A 50 -11.80 -2.41 1.62
CA PHE A 50 -11.43 -3.79 1.34
C PHE A 50 -12.60 -4.73 1.63
N ASP A 51 -12.98 -5.50 0.63
CA ASP A 51 -14.06 -6.48 0.68
C ASP A 51 -13.53 -7.82 0.18
N GLU A 52 -13.29 -8.75 1.12
CA GLU A 52 -12.78 -10.09 0.81
C GLU A 52 -13.75 -10.93 -0.03
N ALA A 53 -15.07 -10.65 0.08
CA ALA A 53 -16.11 -11.34 -0.67
C ALA A 53 -16.27 -10.78 -2.09
N LYS A 54 -16.02 -9.47 -2.28
CA LYS A 54 -16.17 -8.79 -3.57
C LYS A 54 -15.02 -7.82 -3.80
N LEU A 55 -13.88 -8.35 -4.25
CA LEU A 55 -12.64 -7.57 -4.45
C LEU A 55 -12.80 -6.38 -5.40
N SER A 56 -13.76 -6.41 -6.33
CA SER A 56 -14.06 -5.29 -7.23
C SER A 56 -14.54 -4.02 -6.50
N ASN A 57 -15.01 -4.15 -5.25
CA ASN A 57 -15.40 -3.03 -4.40
C ASN A 57 -14.23 -2.45 -3.60
N SER A 58 -13.06 -3.09 -3.68
CA SER A 58 -11.90 -2.72 -2.88
C SER A 58 -11.07 -1.63 -3.57
N LYS A 59 -10.56 -0.70 -2.77
CA LYS A 59 -9.64 0.37 -3.21
C LYS A 59 -8.69 0.72 -2.09
N LEU A 60 -7.39 0.65 -2.38
CA LEU A 60 -6.32 1.00 -1.46
C LEU A 60 -5.54 2.19 -2.02
N SER A 61 -5.38 3.23 -1.20
CA SER A 61 -4.58 4.40 -1.55
C SER A 61 -3.76 4.84 -0.35
N PHE A 62 -2.45 4.90 -0.52
CA PHE A 62 -1.48 5.27 0.50
C PHE A 62 -0.60 6.40 -0.01
N LYS A 63 -0.20 7.27 0.92
CA LYS A 63 0.67 8.41 0.70
C LYS A 63 1.72 8.46 1.81
N ILE A 64 2.99 8.39 1.46
CA ILE A 64 4.13 8.37 2.36
C ILE A 64 4.89 9.67 2.18
N GLU A 65 5.26 10.35 3.27
CA GLU A 65 6.08 11.54 3.20
C GLU A 65 7.56 11.16 3.03
N VAL A 66 8.18 11.63 1.93
CA VAL A 66 9.60 11.41 1.64
C VAL A 66 10.48 11.99 2.75
N ALA A 67 10.12 13.16 3.28
CA ALA A 67 10.86 13.82 4.35
C ALA A 67 10.97 12.97 5.63
N SER A 68 10.07 12.00 5.82
CA SER A 68 10.04 11.09 6.97
C SER A 68 11.03 9.93 6.87
N ILE A 69 11.87 9.88 5.83
CA ILE A 69 12.88 8.84 5.67
C ILE A 69 13.85 8.82 6.85
N ASN A 70 14.07 7.64 7.39
CA ASN A 70 14.93 7.41 8.55
C ASN A 70 15.80 6.18 8.36
N THR A 71 17.09 6.39 8.14
CA THR A 71 18.12 5.36 8.01
C THR A 71 18.89 5.12 9.33
N GLY A 72 18.51 5.83 10.40
CA GLY A 72 19.27 5.87 11.64
C GLY A 72 20.51 6.79 11.57
N ASN A 73 20.78 7.44 10.45
CA ASN A 73 21.90 8.34 10.24
C ASN A 73 21.44 9.67 9.61
N GLY A 74 21.64 10.76 10.34
CA GLY A 74 21.16 12.09 9.92
C GLY A 74 21.75 12.60 8.62
N LEU A 75 23.03 12.28 8.34
CA LEU A 75 23.67 12.66 7.06
C LEU A 75 23.08 11.86 5.89
N GLN A 76 22.89 10.55 6.05
CA GLN A 76 22.23 9.72 5.05
C GLN A 76 20.79 10.18 4.80
N ASN A 77 20.04 10.54 5.85
CA ASN A 77 18.69 11.08 5.73
C ASN A 77 18.69 12.39 4.93
N LYS A 78 19.65 13.29 5.18
CA LYS A 78 19.80 14.53 4.42
C LYS A 78 20.08 14.24 2.94
N HIS A 79 21.02 13.33 2.64
CA HIS A 79 21.35 12.95 1.27
C HIS A 79 20.14 12.32 0.57
N ALA A 80 19.45 11.38 1.23
CA ALA A 80 18.27 10.72 0.65
C ALA A 80 17.16 11.70 0.27
N ARG A 81 16.99 12.78 1.02
CA ARG A 81 16.01 13.84 0.71
C ARG A 81 16.45 14.81 -0.37
N GLY A 82 17.76 14.87 -0.69
CA GLY A 82 18.31 15.80 -1.66
C GLY A 82 17.95 15.49 -3.11
N GLU A 83 18.22 16.45 -4.00
CA GLU A 83 17.91 16.42 -5.44
C GLU A 83 18.48 15.19 -6.18
N GLU A 84 19.65 14.71 -5.77
CA GLU A 84 20.27 13.52 -6.40
C GLU A 84 19.52 12.21 -6.09
N TRP A 85 18.62 12.21 -5.09
CA TRP A 85 17.90 11.04 -4.64
C TRP A 85 16.38 11.23 -4.76
N PHE A 86 15.70 11.49 -3.68
CA PHE A 86 14.23 11.61 -3.70
C PHE A 86 13.75 13.00 -4.08
N ASP A 87 14.61 14.03 -4.03
CA ASP A 87 14.24 15.44 -4.24
C ASP A 87 12.94 15.79 -3.48
N ALA A 88 13.01 15.67 -2.15
CA ALA A 88 11.82 15.75 -1.29
C ALA A 88 11.11 17.12 -1.36
N ASP A 89 11.81 18.18 -1.73
CA ASP A 89 11.26 19.53 -1.88
C ASP A 89 10.37 19.61 -3.13
N THR A 90 10.77 18.95 -4.21
CA THR A 90 9.99 18.90 -5.48
C THR A 90 8.98 17.75 -5.46
N TYR A 91 9.36 16.60 -4.90
CA TYR A 91 8.54 15.38 -4.88
C TYR A 91 8.31 14.89 -3.44
N PRO A 92 7.50 15.59 -2.65
CA PRO A 92 7.39 15.34 -1.22
C PRO A 92 6.73 14.01 -0.84
N TYR A 93 6.17 13.29 -1.82
CA TYR A 93 5.39 12.09 -1.55
C TYR A 93 5.74 10.90 -2.45
N ILE A 94 5.68 9.71 -1.85
CA ILE A 94 5.51 8.43 -2.55
C ILE A 94 4.04 8.06 -2.43
N GLU A 95 3.38 7.77 -3.56
CA GLU A 95 1.95 7.47 -3.58
C GLU A 95 1.67 6.13 -4.28
N PHE A 96 0.78 5.35 -3.70
CA PHE A 96 0.24 4.16 -4.33
C PHE A 96 -1.28 4.24 -4.36
N THR A 97 -1.87 3.95 -5.52
CA THR A 97 -3.33 3.83 -5.66
C THR A 97 -3.66 2.59 -6.48
N SER A 98 -4.40 1.65 -5.88
CA SER A 98 -4.85 0.45 -6.58
C SER A 98 -5.90 0.79 -7.63
N THR A 99 -5.78 0.14 -8.78
CA THR A 99 -6.80 0.10 -9.85
C THR A 99 -7.60 -1.18 -9.81
N LYS A 100 -6.98 -2.26 -9.29
CA LYS A 100 -7.59 -3.59 -9.19
C LYS A 100 -7.00 -4.35 -8.01
N ILE A 101 -7.81 -5.18 -7.36
CA ILE A 101 -7.35 -6.14 -6.36
C ILE A 101 -7.80 -7.53 -6.79
N GLU A 102 -6.88 -8.49 -6.73
CA GLU A 102 -7.09 -9.89 -7.13
C GLU A 102 -6.69 -10.84 -6.00
N LYS A 103 -7.27 -12.04 -5.99
CA LYS A 103 -6.76 -13.15 -5.17
C LYS A 103 -5.46 -13.68 -5.76
N SER A 104 -4.57 -14.13 -4.88
CA SER A 104 -3.37 -14.88 -5.22
C SER A 104 -3.24 -16.11 -4.32
N ASN A 105 -2.27 -17.00 -4.60
CA ASN A 105 -2.09 -18.23 -3.83
C ASN A 105 -1.89 -17.97 -2.33
N ASP A 106 -1.14 -16.92 -1.97
CA ASP A 106 -0.76 -16.60 -0.59
C ASP A 106 -1.51 -15.35 -0.05
N GLY A 107 -2.65 -14.98 -0.64
CA GLY A 107 -3.42 -13.82 -0.20
C GLY A 107 -4.00 -13.04 -1.36
N TYR A 108 -3.49 -11.83 -1.60
CA TYR A 108 -4.01 -10.89 -2.59
C TYR A 108 -2.90 -10.20 -3.35
N LYS A 109 -3.25 -9.59 -4.49
CA LYS A 109 -2.41 -8.65 -5.24
C LYS A 109 -3.16 -7.35 -5.46
N ALA A 110 -2.53 -6.24 -5.13
CA ALA A 110 -3.00 -4.90 -5.48
C ALA A 110 -2.25 -4.44 -6.75
N ILE A 111 -2.95 -4.37 -7.86
CA ILE A 111 -2.45 -3.80 -9.11
C ILE A 111 -2.81 -2.33 -9.09
N GLY A 112 -1.86 -1.46 -9.42
CA GLY A 112 -2.10 -0.02 -9.34
C GLY A 112 -0.90 0.82 -9.73
N LYS A 113 -1.04 2.13 -9.56
CA LYS A 113 0.00 3.10 -9.86
C LYS A 113 0.82 3.39 -8.61
N LEU A 114 2.12 3.17 -8.71
CA LEU A 114 3.11 3.62 -7.74
C LEU A 114 3.83 4.83 -8.34
N GLN A 115 3.72 5.95 -7.65
CA GLN A 115 4.36 7.21 -8.04
C GLN A 115 5.40 7.59 -7.01
N MET A 116 6.60 7.91 -7.46
CA MET A 116 7.67 8.52 -6.67
C MET A 116 8.60 9.30 -7.59
N HIS A 117 9.20 10.36 -7.08
CA HIS A 117 10.13 11.22 -7.83
C HIS A 117 9.56 11.68 -9.18
N GLY A 118 8.28 12.06 -9.22
CA GLY A 118 7.57 12.51 -10.42
C GLY A 118 7.20 11.42 -11.43
N ILE A 119 7.69 10.19 -11.26
CA ILE A 119 7.47 9.06 -12.20
C ILE A 119 6.40 8.14 -11.65
N SER A 120 5.43 7.79 -12.50
CA SER A 120 4.35 6.86 -12.18
C SER A 120 4.47 5.59 -13.01
N LYS A 121 4.45 4.42 -12.35
CA LYS A 121 4.47 3.10 -13.00
C LYS A 121 3.37 2.21 -12.47
N GLU A 122 2.85 1.34 -13.32
CA GLU A 122 1.97 0.25 -12.88
C GLU A 122 2.81 -0.82 -12.18
N VAL A 123 2.36 -1.22 -11.00
CA VAL A 123 2.99 -2.26 -10.19
C VAL A 123 1.95 -3.26 -9.69
N SER A 124 2.41 -4.47 -9.35
CA SER A 124 1.61 -5.49 -8.70
C SER A 124 2.23 -5.81 -7.35
N ILE A 125 1.56 -5.40 -6.28
CA ILE A 125 2.02 -5.55 -4.90
C ILE A 125 1.29 -6.71 -4.23
N PRO A 126 1.98 -7.83 -3.92
CA PRO A 126 1.41 -8.91 -3.14
C PRO A 126 1.20 -8.49 -1.69
N PHE A 127 0.08 -8.88 -1.10
CA PHE A 127 -0.20 -8.62 0.30
C PHE A 127 -1.07 -9.70 0.93
N THR A 128 -0.99 -9.80 2.26
CA THR A 128 -1.93 -10.55 3.08
C THR A 128 -2.79 -9.57 3.89
N PHE A 129 -3.99 -10.02 4.23
CA PHE A 129 -4.92 -9.30 5.08
C PHE A 129 -5.36 -10.22 6.21
N SER A 130 -5.21 -9.77 7.45
CA SER A 130 -5.67 -10.49 8.63
C SER A 130 -6.58 -9.59 9.47
N ARG A 131 -7.70 -10.14 9.94
CA ARG A 131 -8.70 -9.39 10.71
C ARG A 131 -8.98 -10.04 12.05
N LYS A 132 -9.06 -9.20 13.10
CA LYS A 132 -9.53 -9.61 14.43
C LYS A 132 -10.49 -8.56 14.97
N GLY A 133 -11.80 -8.90 14.94
CA GLY A 133 -12.85 -7.96 15.31
C GLY A 133 -12.93 -6.76 14.35
N ASN A 134 -12.80 -5.56 14.90
CA ASN A 134 -12.76 -4.29 14.14
C ASN A 134 -11.36 -3.85 13.71
N LYS A 135 -10.32 -4.56 14.13
CA LYS A 135 -8.93 -4.32 13.73
C LYS A 135 -8.51 -5.27 12.62
N ALA A 136 -7.69 -4.79 11.71
CA ALA A 136 -7.08 -5.62 10.69
C ALA A 136 -5.66 -5.12 10.37
N THR A 137 -4.89 -5.92 9.64
CA THR A 137 -3.54 -5.55 9.21
C THR A 137 -3.33 -6.00 7.77
N PHE A 138 -2.87 -5.08 6.94
CA PHE A 138 -2.30 -5.38 5.63
C PHE A 138 -0.80 -5.59 5.79
N VAL A 139 -0.27 -6.67 5.25
CA VAL A 139 1.18 -6.94 5.22
C VAL A 139 1.60 -7.18 3.78
N ALA A 140 2.53 -6.37 3.29
CA ALA A 140 3.08 -6.46 1.94
C ALA A 140 4.61 -6.63 1.98
N LYS A 141 5.14 -7.48 1.10
CA LYS A 141 6.57 -7.66 0.86
C LYS A 141 6.80 -7.69 -0.64
N PHE A 142 7.57 -6.75 -1.14
CA PHE A 142 7.85 -6.63 -2.57
C PHE A 142 9.19 -5.93 -2.80
N SER A 143 9.60 -5.82 -4.05
CA SER A 143 10.82 -5.10 -4.42
C SER A 143 10.50 -4.03 -5.45
N VAL A 144 11.27 -2.94 -5.41
CA VAL A 144 11.22 -1.84 -6.36
C VAL A 144 12.63 -1.61 -6.90
N ASN A 145 12.76 -1.35 -8.20
CA ASN A 145 14.00 -0.85 -8.75
C ASN A 145 13.97 0.69 -8.68
N ARG A 146 14.88 1.28 -7.87
CA ARG A 146 14.96 2.73 -7.69
C ARG A 146 15.29 3.48 -8.99
N SER A 147 16.06 2.85 -9.89
CA SER A 147 16.45 3.45 -11.18
C SER A 147 15.25 3.61 -12.11
N ASP A 148 14.20 2.81 -11.95
CA ASP A 148 12.94 2.97 -12.67
C ASP A 148 12.21 4.27 -12.37
N TYR A 149 12.54 4.90 -11.24
CA TYR A 149 12.00 6.18 -10.78
C TYR A 149 13.06 7.29 -10.73
N GLN A 150 14.22 7.05 -11.35
CA GLN A 150 15.34 7.99 -11.39
C GLN A 150 15.81 8.45 -10.00
N ILE A 151 15.67 7.60 -8.99
CA ILE A 151 16.13 7.88 -7.62
C ILE A 151 17.60 7.48 -7.52
N GLY A 152 18.48 8.49 -7.35
CA GLY A 152 19.93 8.33 -7.36
C GLY A 152 20.50 7.97 -8.72
N LYS A 153 21.78 8.20 -8.91
CA LYS A 153 22.48 7.86 -10.15
C LYS A 153 22.67 6.34 -10.28
N LYS A 154 22.68 5.83 -11.52
CA LYS A 154 23.20 4.49 -11.82
C LYS A 154 24.66 4.42 -11.36
N ASN A 155 25.05 3.26 -10.83
CA ASN A 155 26.41 3.02 -10.33
C ASN A 155 26.86 3.96 -9.20
N SER A 156 25.92 4.46 -8.40
CA SER A 156 26.19 5.29 -7.22
C SER A 156 26.78 4.53 -6.02
N GLY A 157 27.08 3.23 -6.18
CA GLY A 157 27.51 2.37 -5.09
C GLY A 157 26.34 1.83 -4.22
N VAL A 158 25.10 2.20 -4.54
CA VAL A 158 23.89 1.70 -3.85
C VAL A 158 23.12 0.78 -4.78
N ALA A 159 22.82 -0.43 -4.35
CA ALA A 159 22.07 -1.42 -5.13
C ALA A 159 20.73 -0.85 -5.64
N GLU A 160 20.38 -1.19 -6.88
CA GLU A 160 19.18 -0.65 -7.53
C GLU A 160 17.89 -1.28 -7.00
N THR A 161 17.94 -2.56 -6.64
CA THR A 161 16.77 -3.27 -6.12
C THR A 161 16.62 -3.03 -4.62
N ILE A 162 15.51 -2.43 -4.26
CA ILE A 162 15.12 -2.14 -2.88
C ILE A 162 14.00 -3.09 -2.46
N LYS A 163 14.20 -3.84 -1.39
CA LYS A 163 13.16 -4.68 -0.76
C LYS A 163 12.33 -3.83 0.18
N ILE A 164 11.02 -3.91 0.06
CA ILE A 164 10.06 -3.18 0.88
C ILE A 164 9.27 -4.17 1.73
N ASN A 165 9.16 -3.87 3.03
CA ASN A 165 8.24 -4.56 3.93
C ASN A 165 7.30 -3.52 4.54
N ALA A 166 6.00 -3.69 4.36
CA ALA A 166 4.98 -2.83 4.92
C ALA A 166 4.05 -3.64 5.83
N SER A 167 3.83 -3.14 7.04
CA SER A 167 2.81 -3.64 7.97
C SER A 167 1.92 -2.47 8.34
N ILE A 168 0.66 -2.52 7.93
CA ILE A 168 -0.27 -1.39 8.01
C ILE A 168 -1.50 -1.82 8.81
N PRO A 169 -1.51 -1.55 10.13
CA PRO A 169 -2.70 -1.73 10.94
C PRO A 169 -3.81 -0.78 10.48
N VAL A 170 -5.04 -1.28 10.50
CA VAL A 170 -6.24 -0.51 10.15
C VAL A 170 -7.39 -0.85 11.08
N VAL A 171 -8.31 0.07 11.24
CA VAL A 171 -9.51 -0.09 12.06
C VAL A 171 -10.74 0.15 11.19
N LYS A 172 -11.71 -0.73 11.32
CA LYS A 172 -13.02 -0.60 10.66
C LYS A 172 -13.67 0.73 11.08
N LYS A 173 -14.20 1.48 10.10
CA LYS A 173 -15.03 2.65 10.35
C LYS A 173 -16.47 2.23 10.67
#